data_6d4cbaca110ed199f4414a497711fe69
#
_entry.id   6d4cbaca110ed199f4414a497711fe69
#
_cell.length_a   1.000
_cell.length_b   1.000
_cell.length_c   1.000
_cell.angle_alpha   90.00
_cell.angle_beta   90.00
_cell.angle_gamma   90.00
#
_symmetry.space_group_name_H-M   'P 1'
#
loop_
_entity.id
_entity.type
_entity.pdbx_description
1 polymer ?
#
loop_
_entity_poly.entity_id
_entity_poly.type
_entity_poly.pdbx_seq_one_letter_code
_entity_poly.pdbx_strand_id
1 'polypeptide(L)'
;MLIPSSDETASPVEVQEIVTELSDEAKLKQEVIQTLMEPCDHRTYGQRQREAAQKLGVSVRTVRRLVAKWEQEGLAALNQDQRADKGKHRIAPDWQDFILKTYKEGNKGSKRITPAQVAIRVQARAQELGQEDYPSYRTVYRVLQPIIEKQEQTQSVRSRGWRGSRLSVKTRDGKDLSVEYSNHVWQCDHTRADVLLVDRDGQILGRPWFTTVIDTYSRCIVGINLGYDAPSSQVVALALRHAILPKQYGSYYQLHCEWGTYGKPEHFYTDGGKDFRSNHLQQIGVQLGFVCHLRDRPSEGGIVERPFGTFNTELFSMLPGYTGSNVQKRPEEAEKEACLTLRELEQMLVRFIVDKYNQSVDARMGDQSRFQRWEAGLIAVPNLISQRDLDICLMKQTRRSIYRGGYLQFENLTYRGENLAGYAGESVALRYDPRDITTVLVYRTEGDREVFLARAHAQDLETEQLSIDEAKASSRKVREAGKAVSNRSILAEVRDRETFLTQKKTKKERQKAEQGEIRKAKQPVSIEPEPEEVVSHNNEAEPEMPQVWDYEEMCEDYGW
;
A
#
# COMPACT_ATOMS: atom_id res chain seq x y z
N MET A 1 -11.10 -36.90 -91.79
CA MET A 1 -10.01 -37.91 -91.85
C MET A 1 -9.43 -38.08 -90.46
N LEU A 2 -9.56 -39.33 -89.97
CA LEU A 2 -8.83 -39.95 -88.84
C LEU A 2 -9.03 -39.31 -87.41
N ILE A 3 -9.85 -40.04 -86.66
CA ILE A 3 -9.98 -40.13 -85.23
C ILE A 3 -8.72 -40.86 -84.70
N PRO A 4 -8.13 -40.46 -83.55
CA PRO A 4 -7.52 -41.43 -82.65
C PRO A 4 -8.27 -41.57 -81.35
N SER A 5 -8.38 -42.78 -80.92
CA SER A 5 -8.96 -43.35 -79.74
C SER A 5 -8.29 -42.86 -78.43
N SER A 6 -9.11 -42.62 -77.49
CA SER A 6 -8.77 -42.39 -76.08
C SER A 6 -8.69 -43.70 -75.32
N ASP A 7 -7.59 -43.93 -74.62
CA ASP A 7 -7.49 -44.82 -73.48
C ASP A 7 -6.99 -43.98 -72.28
N GLU A 8 -7.92 -43.59 -71.45
CA GLU A 8 -7.60 -43.05 -70.13
C GLU A 8 -7.72 -44.16 -69.09
N THR A 9 -6.62 -44.69 -68.70
CA THR A 9 -6.48 -45.49 -67.48
C THR A 9 -6.57 -44.62 -66.27
N ALA A 10 -7.68 -44.71 -65.56
CA ALA A 10 -7.88 -44.09 -64.24
C ALA A 10 -6.96 -44.77 -63.20
N SER A 11 -6.09 -44.05 -62.63
CA SER A 11 -5.26 -44.44 -61.47
C SER A 11 -6.16 -44.67 -60.24
N PRO A 12 -5.92 -45.68 -59.39
CA PRO A 12 -6.66 -45.87 -58.17
C PRO A 12 -6.32 -44.79 -57.19
N VAL A 13 -7.36 -44.12 -56.67
CA VAL A 13 -7.26 -43.20 -55.53
C VAL A 13 -6.85 -44.03 -54.32
N GLU A 14 -5.63 -43.82 -53.82
CA GLU A 14 -5.20 -44.31 -52.52
C GLU A 14 -6.05 -43.63 -51.44
N VAL A 15 -6.95 -44.41 -50.85
CA VAL A 15 -7.63 -44.06 -49.61
C VAL A 15 -6.61 -44.18 -48.50
N GLN A 16 -5.98 -43.06 -48.11
CA GLN A 16 -5.22 -42.99 -46.88
C GLN A 16 -6.20 -43.21 -45.72
N GLU A 17 -6.16 -44.38 -45.13
CA GLU A 17 -6.75 -44.65 -43.80
C GLU A 17 -6.02 -43.75 -42.78
N ILE A 18 -6.67 -42.67 -42.40
CA ILE A 18 -6.26 -41.87 -41.21
C ILE A 18 -6.66 -42.71 -40.00
N VAL A 19 -5.77 -43.55 -39.52
CA VAL A 19 -5.86 -44.18 -38.21
C VAL A 19 -5.67 -43.09 -37.15
N THR A 20 -6.75 -42.42 -36.79
CA THR A 20 -6.78 -41.57 -35.58
C THR A 20 -6.75 -42.51 -34.39
N GLU A 21 -5.65 -42.56 -33.65
CA GLU A 21 -5.57 -43.26 -32.38
C GLU A 21 -6.70 -42.75 -31.47
N LEU A 22 -7.61 -43.64 -31.11
CA LEU A 22 -8.69 -43.34 -30.18
C LEU A 22 -8.10 -43.00 -28.81
N SER A 23 -8.57 -41.92 -28.20
CA SER A 23 -8.20 -41.57 -26.82
C SER A 23 -8.56 -42.72 -25.86
N ASP A 24 -7.85 -42.82 -24.73
CA ASP A 24 -8.10 -43.89 -23.75
C ASP A 24 -9.56 -43.88 -23.25
N GLU A 25 -10.17 -42.70 -23.15
CA GLU A 25 -11.60 -42.56 -22.83
C GLU A 25 -12.52 -43.10 -23.94
N ALA A 26 -12.16 -42.89 -25.18
CA ALA A 26 -12.91 -43.42 -26.32
C ALA A 26 -12.78 -44.95 -26.43
N LYS A 27 -11.59 -45.51 -26.16
CA LYS A 27 -11.36 -46.97 -26.08
C LYS A 27 -12.19 -47.60 -24.97
N LEU A 28 -12.24 -46.98 -23.78
CA LEU A 28 -13.06 -47.45 -22.67
C LEU A 28 -14.56 -47.43 -23.01
N LYS A 29 -15.04 -46.37 -23.67
CA LYS A 29 -16.44 -46.30 -24.16
C LYS A 29 -16.74 -47.37 -25.19
N GLN A 30 -15.82 -47.62 -26.10
CA GLN A 30 -15.96 -48.68 -27.12
C GLN A 30 -16.08 -50.06 -26.48
N GLU A 31 -15.20 -50.42 -25.54
CA GLU A 31 -15.23 -51.71 -24.84
C GLU A 31 -16.57 -51.92 -24.10
N VAL A 32 -17.01 -50.88 -23.39
CA VAL A 32 -18.29 -50.92 -22.66
C VAL A 32 -19.48 -51.07 -23.58
N ILE A 33 -19.50 -50.40 -24.75
CA ILE A 33 -20.59 -50.53 -25.73
C ILE A 33 -20.58 -51.91 -26.35
N GLN A 34 -19.41 -52.46 -26.72
CA GLN A 34 -19.29 -53.82 -27.27
C GLN A 34 -19.85 -54.86 -26.30
N THR A 35 -19.54 -54.77 -25.00
CA THR A 35 -20.11 -55.67 -23.97
C THR A 35 -21.63 -55.54 -23.85
N LEU A 36 -22.19 -54.35 -24.09
CA LEU A 36 -23.65 -54.13 -24.09
C LEU A 36 -24.36 -54.63 -25.35
N MET A 37 -23.65 -54.75 -26.46
CA MET A 37 -24.17 -55.23 -27.73
C MET A 37 -24.20 -56.77 -27.81
N GLU A 38 -23.52 -57.46 -26.90
CA GLU A 38 -23.57 -58.90 -26.84
C GLU A 38 -24.98 -59.41 -26.51
N PRO A 39 -25.52 -60.45 -27.25
CA PRO A 39 -26.83 -60.96 -26.98
C PRO A 39 -26.99 -61.47 -25.54
N CYS A 40 -28.06 -61.06 -24.86
CA CYS A 40 -28.36 -61.50 -23.50
C CYS A 40 -29.84 -61.27 -23.17
N ASP A 41 -30.34 -61.91 -22.10
CA ASP A 41 -31.69 -61.71 -21.61
C ASP A 41 -31.92 -60.32 -21.03
N HIS A 42 -33.15 -59.85 -20.95
CA HIS A 42 -33.53 -58.52 -20.54
C HIS A 42 -33.04 -58.16 -19.10
N ARG A 43 -32.97 -59.13 -18.20
CA ARG A 43 -32.54 -58.95 -16.82
C ARG A 43 -31.02 -58.69 -16.75
N THR A 44 -30.25 -59.50 -17.46
CA THR A 44 -28.80 -59.38 -17.62
C THR A 44 -28.43 -58.10 -18.33
N TYR A 45 -29.19 -57.69 -19.37
CA TYR A 45 -28.98 -56.41 -20.04
C TYR A 45 -29.13 -55.21 -19.09
N GLY A 46 -30.14 -55.21 -18.21
CA GLY A 46 -30.35 -54.17 -17.22
C GLY A 46 -29.24 -54.12 -16.16
N GLN A 47 -28.62 -55.28 -15.85
CA GLN A 47 -27.46 -55.33 -14.95
C GLN A 47 -26.22 -54.79 -15.65
N ARG A 48 -25.93 -55.24 -16.87
CA ARG A 48 -24.79 -54.72 -17.67
C ARG A 48 -24.86 -53.19 -17.87
N GLN A 49 -26.07 -52.63 -18.07
CA GLN A 49 -26.23 -51.16 -18.14
C GLN A 49 -25.83 -50.44 -16.84
N ARG A 50 -26.11 -51.02 -15.68
CA ARG A 50 -25.71 -50.45 -14.38
C ARG A 50 -24.19 -50.53 -14.16
N GLU A 51 -23.61 -51.70 -14.51
CA GLU A 51 -22.15 -51.90 -14.46
C GLU A 51 -21.41 -50.95 -15.42
N ALA A 52 -21.94 -50.79 -16.63
CA ALA A 52 -21.44 -49.83 -17.62
C ALA A 52 -21.50 -48.38 -17.11
N ALA A 53 -22.61 -48.00 -16.47
CA ALA A 53 -22.78 -46.69 -15.86
C ALA A 53 -21.76 -46.42 -14.75
N GLN A 54 -21.48 -47.43 -13.92
CA GLN A 54 -20.48 -47.37 -12.86
C GLN A 54 -19.05 -47.27 -13.43
N LYS A 55 -18.73 -48.13 -14.45
CA LYS A 55 -17.40 -48.13 -15.10
C LYS A 55 -17.08 -46.81 -15.80
N LEU A 56 -18.09 -46.18 -16.43
CA LEU A 56 -17.95 -44.90 -17.11
C LEU A 56 -18.17 -43.66 -16.19
N GLY A 57 -18.58 -43.83 -14.95
CA GLY A 57 -18.90 -42.73 -14.04
C GLY A 57 -20.09 -41.86 -14.48
N VAL A 58 -21.06 -42.44 -15.23
CA VAL A 58 -22.21 -41.72 -15.79
C VAL A 58 -23.56 -42.38 -15.41
N SER A 59 -24.66 -41.70 -15.68
CA SER A 59 -26.00 -42.29 -15.43
C SER A 59 -26.36 -43.38 -16.44
N VAL A 60 -27.19 -44.35 -16.03
CA VAL A 60 -27.76 -45.38 -16.93
C VAL A 60 -28.47 -44.76 -18.15
N ARG A 61 -29.11 -43.59 -17.97
CA ARG A 61 -29.74 -42.85 -19.08
C ARG A 61 -28.68 -42.36 -20.08
N THR A 62 -27.51 -41.96 -19.63
CA THR A 62 -26.39 -41.56 -20.49
C THR A 62 -25.84 -42.76 -21.26
N VAL A 63 -25.72 -43.94 -20.62
CA VAL A 63 -25.30 -45.18 -21.27
C VAL A 63 -26.28 -45.57 -22.39
N ARG A 64 -27.58 -45.54 -22.12
CA ARG A 64 -28.59 -45.83 -23.14
C ARG A 64 -28.51 -44.89 -24.34
N ARG A 65 -28.30 -43.59 -24.07
CA ARG A 65 -28.14 -42.61 -25.16
C ARG A 65 -26.85 -42.83 -25.95
N LEU A 66 -25.78 -43.27 -25.29
CA LEU A 66 -24.50 -43.58 -25.93
C LEU A 66 -24.63 -44.81 -26.84
N VAL A 67 -25.33 -45.87 -26.39
CA VAL A 67 -25.62 -47.07 -27.20
C VAL A 67 -26.48 -46.71 -28.41
N ALA A 68 -27.57 -45.96 -28.22
CA ALA A 68 -28.43 -45.54 -29.33
C ALA A 68 -27.69 -44.69 -30.38
N LYS A 69 -26.76 -43.85 -29.92
CA LYS A 69 -25.91 -43.05 -30.81
C LYS A 69 -24.90 -43.93 -31.56
N TRP A 70 -24.34 -44.93 -30.88
CA TRP A 70 -23.44 -45.92 -31.50
C TRP A 70 -24.14 -46.74 -32.59
N GLU A 71 -25.38 -47.15 -32.37
CA GLU A 71 -26.19 -47.89 -33.37
C GLU A 71 -26.47 -47.05 -34.63
N GLN A 72 -26.52 -45.71 -34.50
CA GLN A 72 -26.78 -44.81 -35.62
C GLN A 72 -25.50 -44.36 -36.34
N GLU A 73 -24.43 -44.04 -35.59
CA GLU A 73 -23.25 -43.34 -36.08
C GLU A 73 -21.97 -44.20 -36.03
N GLY A 74 -22.01 -45.39 -35.44
CA GLY A 74 -20.83 -46.25 -35.29
C GLY A 74 -19.71 -45.59 -34.49
N LEU A 75 -18.46 -45.72 -34.94
CA LEU A 75 -17.28 -45.15 -34.29
C LEU A 75 -17.33 -43.61 -34.14
N ALA A 76 -18.09 -42.93 -35.02
CA ALA A 76 -18.24 -41.46 -34.90
C ALA A 76 -18.96 -41.05 -33.62
N ALA A 77 -19.79 -41.92 -33.02
CA ALA A 77 -20.47 -41.68 -31.75
C ALA A 77 -19.53 -41.54 -30.55
N LEU A 78 -18.30 -42.05 -30.66
CA LEU A 78 -17.28 -41.94 -29.61
C LEU A 78 -16.55 -40.58 -29.60
N ASN A 79 -16.60 -39.84 -30.70
CA ASN A 79 -16.10 -38.49 -30.75
C ASN A 79 -17.04 -37.59 -29.95
N GLN A 80 -16.48 -36.85 -28.98
CA GLN A 80 -17.23 -35.81 -28.28
C GLN A 80 -17.60 -34.74 -29.31
N ASP A 81 -18.89 -34.57 -29.59
CA ASP A 81 -19.37 -33.43 -30.35
C ASP A 81 -18.97 -32.17 -29.62
N GLN A 82 -17.96 -31.48 -30.11
CA GLN A 82 -17.64 -30.16 -29.62
C GLN A 82 -18.83 -29.27 -29.99
N ARG A 83 -19.47 -28.70 -28.95
CA ARG A 83 -20.53 -27.74 -29.18
C ARG A 83 -20.07 -26.69 -30.19
N ALA A 84 -20.88 -26.38 -31.18
CA ALA A 84 -20.58 -25.40 -32.25
C ALA A 84 -20.28 -23.99 -31.73
N ASP A 85 -20.61 -23.73 -30.44
CA ASP A 85 -20.36 -22.49 -29.73
C ASP A 85 -19.11 -22.54 -28.80
N LYS A 86 -18.37 -23.67 -28.76
CA LYS A 86 -17.16 -23.82 -27.98
C LYS A 86 -16.09 -22.85 -28.50
N GLY A 87 -15.68 -21.90 -27.63
CA GLY A 87 -14.72 -20.86 -27.97
C GLY A 87 -15.33 -19.58 -28.55
N LYS A 88 -16.64 -19.52 -28.79
CA LYS A 88 -17.32 -18.27 -29.18
C LYS A 88 -17.91 -17.59 -27.97
N HIS A 89 -17.65 -16.29 -27.85
CA HIS A 89 -18.21 -15.46 -26.79
C HIS A 89 -19.54 -14.85 -27.26
N ARG A 90 -20.59 -14.94 -26.41
CA ARG A 90 -21.90 -14.32 -26.67
C ARG A 90 -21.92 -12.86 -26.19
N ILE A 91 -20.98 -12.06 -26.68
CA ILE A 91 -20.91 -10.63 -26.40
C ILE A 91 -20.75 -9.88 -27.72
N ALA A 92 -21.17 -8.62 -27.74
CA ALA A 92 -20.99 -7.78 -28.92
C ALA A 92 -19.49 -7.68 -29.28
N PRO A 93 -19.14 -7.72 -30.57
CA PRO A 93 -17.76 -7.63 -31.02
C PRO A 93 -17.02 -6.41 -30.45
N ASP A 94 -17.69 -5.25 -30.37
CA ASP A 94 -17.14 -4.01 -29.85
C ASP A 94 -16.65 -4.16 -28.38
N TRP A 95 -17.39 -4.87 -27.56
CA TRP A 95 -16.98 -5.16 -26.19
C TRP A 95 -15.82 -6.14 -26.12
N GLN A 96 -15.78 -7.13 -27.00
CA GLN A 96 -14.66 -8.06 -27.07
C GLN A 96 -13.38 -7.33 -27.47
N ASP A 97 -13.46 -6.47 -28.49
CA ASP A 97 -12.33 -5.65 -28.94
C ASP A 97 -11.87 -4.66 -27.85
N PHE A 98 -12.80 -4.02 -27.17
CA PHE A 98 -12.48 -3.13 -26.05
C PHE A 98 -11.74 -3.86 -24.91
N ILE A 99 -12.19 -5.06 -24.52
CA ILE A 99 -11.54 -5.89 -23.49
C ILE A 99 -10.11 -6.24 -23.91
N LEU A 100 -9.94 -6.76 -25.14
CA LEU A 100 -8.63 -7.16 -25.66
C LEU A 100 -7.68 -5.97 -25.82
N LYS A 101 -8.17 -4.85 -26.35
CA LYS A 101 -7.39 -3.62 -26.51
C LYS A 101 -6.96 -3.07 -25.16
N THR A 102 -7.89 -2.95 -24.20
CA THR A 102 -7.62 -2.47 -22.85
C THR A 102 -6.56 -3.33 -22.15
N TYR A 103 -6.66 -4.66 -22.29
CA TYR A 103 -5.67 -5.58 -21.71
C TYR A 103 -4.29 -5.44 -22.37
N LYS A 104 -4.22 -5.35 -23.71
CA LYS A 104 -2.97 -5.17 -24.45
C LYS A 104 -2.30 -3.83 -24.10
N GLU A 105 -3.05 -2.73 -24.12
CA GLU A 105 -2.54 -1.39 -23.80
C GLU A 105 -2.11 -1.27 -22.35
N GLY A 106 -2.88 -1.86 -21.44
CA GLY A 106 -2.55 -1.89 -20.02
C GLY A 106 -1.39 -2.82 -19.63
N ASN A 107 -0.90 -3.65 -20.58
CA ASN A 107 0.29 -4.50 -20.42
C ASN A 107 1.43 -4.11 -21.38
N LYS A 108 1.37 -2.90 -21.95
CA LYS A 108 2.42 -2.37 -22.83
C LYS A 108 3.51 -1.68 -22.00
N GLY A 109 4.76 -1.92 -22.35
CA GLY A 109 5.91 -1.35 -21.66
C GLY A 109 6.07 -1.90 -20.23
N SER A 110 6.28 -1.03 -19.26
CA SER A 110 6.41 -1.38 -17.84
C SER A 110 5.08 -1.72 -17.15
N LYS A 111 3.95 -1.27 -17.70
CA LYS A 111 2.62 -1.42 -17.11
C LYS A 111 2.18 -2.89 -17.04
N ARG A 112 1.40 -3.23 -16.01
CA ARG A 112 0.78 -4.55 -15.83
C ARG A 112 -0.64 -4.40 -15.29
N ILE A 113 -1.63 -4.73 -16.12
CA ILE A 113 -3.05 -4.68 -15.76
C ILE A 113 -3.59 -6.10 -15.53
N THR A 114 -4.41 -6.26 -14.50
CA THR A 114 -5.10 -7.52 -14.21
C THR A 114 -6.46 -7.61 -14.91
N PRO A 115 -7.00 -8.83 -15.14
CA PRO A 115 -8.36 -8.99 -15.67
C PRO A 115 -9.44 -8.29 -14.82
N ALA A 116 -9.27 -8.25 -13.50
CA ALA A 116 -10.15 -7.52 -12.59
C ALA A 116 -10.20 -6.02 -12.91
N GLN A 117 -9.04 -5.42 -13.15
CA GLN A 117 -8.93 -4.01 -13.52
C GLN A 117 -9.51 -3.74 -14.92
N VAL A 118 -9.41 -4.68 -15.84
CA VAL A 118 -10.08 -4.58 -17.13
C VAL A 118 -11.60 -4.59 -16.96
N ALA A 119 -12.13 -5.45 -16.08
CA ALA A 119 -13.58 -5.50 -15.79
C ALA A 119 -14.09 -4.18 -15.19
N ILE A 120 -13.33 -3.53 -14.32
CA ILE A 120 -13.67 -2.20 -13.79
C ILE A 120 -13.73 -1.16 -14.92
N ARG A 121 -12.79 -1.19 -15.87
CA ARG A 121 -12.78 -0.29 -17.03
C ARG A 121 -13.94 -0.55 -17.99
N VAL A 122 -14.36 -1.82 -18.13
CA VAL A 122 -15.57 -2.17 -18.89
C VAL A 122 -16.81 -1.55 -18.25
N GLN A 123 -16.94 -1.64 -16.93
CA GLN A 123 -18.04 -1.02 -16.18
C GLN A 123 -18.03 0.51 -16.34
N ALA A 124 -16.87 1.15 -16.17
CA ALA A 124 -16.73 2.60 -16.36
C ALA A 124 -17.13 3.01 -17.79
N ARG A 125 -16.72 2.25 -18.81
CA ARG A 125 -17.07 2.51 -20.20
C ARG A 125 -18.57 2.33 -20.46
N ALA A 126 -19.21 1.36 -19.82
CA ALA A 126 -20.66 1.18 -19.91
C ALA A 126 -21.42 2.37 -19.33
N GLN A 127 -20.97 2.90 -18.20
CA GLN A 127 -21.53 4.11 -17.59
C GLN A 127 -21.37 5.35 -18.50
N GLU A 128 -20.20 5.53 -19.12
CA GLU A 128 -19.96 6.61 -20.08
C GLU A 128 -20.91 6.53 -21.30
N LEU A 129 -21.22 5.31 -21.76
CA LEU A 129 -22.09 5.07 -22.90
C LEU A 129 -23.59 5.00 -22.53
N GLY A 130 -23.94 5.07 -21.25
CA GLY A 130 -25.31 4.92 -20.77
C GLY A 130 -25.89 3.52 -21.04
N GLN A 131 -25.07 2.48 -21.13
CA GLN A 131 -25.47 1.10 -21.41
C GLN A 131 -25.61 0.32 -20.09
N GLU A 132 -26.80 -0.23 -19.85
CA GLU A 132 -27.04 -1.10 -18.69
C GLU A 132 -26.56 -2.53 -18.94
N ASP A 133 -26.59 -3.01 -20.20
CA ASP A 133 -26.14 -4.36 -20.59
C ASP A 133 -24.67 -4.31 -21.05
N TYR A 134 -23.78 -4.81 -20.20
CA TYR A 134 -22.34 -4.87 -20.47
C TYR A 134 -21.74 -6.19 -19.95
N PRO A 135 -20.56 -6.61 -20.45
CA PRO A 135 -19.92 -7.86 -20.08
C PRO A 135 -19.64 -7.97 -18.59
N SER A 136 -20.17 -8.99 -17.94
CA SER A 136 -19.90 -9.26 -16.52
C SER A 136 -18.43 -9.58 -16.29
N TYR A 137 -17.96 -9.44 -15.04
CA TYR A 137 -16.62 -9.84 -14.59
C TYR A 137 -16.20 -11.24 -15.09
N ARG A 138 -17.11 -12.23 -14.99
CA ARG A 138 -16.85 -13.60 -15.46
C ARG A 138 -16.65 -13.65 -16.98
N THR A 139 -17.38 -12.84 -17.71
CA THR A 139 -17.26 -12.76 -19.17
C THR A 139 -15.92 -12.16 -19.59
N VAL A 140 -15.47 -11.08 -18.93
CA VAL A 140 -14.15 -10.47 -19.15
C VAL A 140 -13.04 -11.49 -18.91
N TYR A 141 -13.10 -12.24 -17.80
CA TYR A 141 -12.11 -13.29 -17.53
C TYR A 141 -12.11 -14.38 -18.62
N ARG A 142 -13.28 -14.82 -19.07
CA ARG A 142 -13.39 -15.84 -20.13
C ARG A 142 -12.80 -15.37 -21.45
N VAL A 143 -12.99 -14.09 -21.80
CA VAL A 143 -12.40 -13.51 -23.02
C VAL A 143 -10.88 -13.44 -22.93
N LEU A 144 -10.33 -13.12 -21.74
CA LEU A 144 -8.88 -12.98 -21.53
C LEU A 144 -8.18 -14.31 -21.21
N GLN A 145 -8.93 -15.35 -20.83
CA GLN A 145 -8.39 -16.64 -20.40
C GLN A 145 -7.37 -17.26 -21.39
N PRO A 146 -7.60 -17.30 -22.71
CA PRO A 146 -6.64 -17.88 -23.65
C PRO A 146 -5.30 -17.13 -23.68
N ILE A 147 -5.33 -15.81 -23.47
CA ILE A 147 -4.13 -14.98 -23.42
C ILE A 147 -3.37 -15.23 -22.13
N ILE A 148 -4.09 -15.33 -21.00
CA ILE A 148 -3.52 -15.58 -19.67
C ILE A 148 -2.88 -16.97 -19.62
N GLU A 149 -3.58 -18.00 -20.07
CA GLU A 149 -3.06 -19.38 -20.12
C GLU A 149 -1.77 -19.48 -20.95
N LYS A 150 -1.74 -18.79 -22.09
CA LYS A 150 -0.52 -18.70 -22.91
C LYS A 150 0.62 -17.98 -22.19
N GLN A 151 0.31 -16.96 -21.40
CA GLN A 151 1.32 -16.26 -20.58
C GLN A 151 1.79 -17.10 -19.39
N GLU A 152 0.89 -17.86 -18.75
CA GLU A 152 1.20 -18.73 -17.61
C GLU A 152 2.06 -19.93 -18.02
N GLN A 153 1.90 -20.48 -19.21
CA GLN A 153 2.73 -21.56 -19.75
C GLN A 153 4.22 -21.13 -19.90
N THR A 154 4.48 -19.84 -20.04
CA THR A 154 5.82 -19.29 -20.13
C THR A 154 6.42 -18.88 -18.76
N GLN A 155 5.66 -18.98 -17.68
CA GLN A 155 6.09 -18.56 -16.33
C GLN A 155 6.21 -19.75 -15.37
N SER A 156 7.32 -19.82 -14.61
CA SER A 156 7.49 -20.84 -13.57
C SER A 156 6.43 -20.71 -12.46
N VAL A 157 5.81 -21.85 -12.12
CA VAL A 157 4.76 -21.92 -11.09
C VAL A 157 5.37 -21.67 -9.71
N ARG A 158 4.86 -20.69 -8.98
CA ARG A 158 5.16 -20.49 -7.55
C ARG A 158 4.15 -21.24 -6.69
N SER A 159 4.62 -21.85 -5.60
CA SER A 159 3.75 -22.44 -4.58
C SER A 159 2.77 -21.39 -4.04
N ARG A 160 1.50 -21.76 -3.90
CA ARG A 160 0.46 -20.90 -3.32
C ARG A 160 0.75 -20.69 -1.83
N GLY A 161 0.90 -19.41 -1.43
CA GLY A 161 1.11 -19.04 -0.03
C GLY A 161 -0.07 -19.41 0.88
N TRP A 162 0.19 -19.41 2.18
CA TRP A 162 -0.81 -19.70 3.22
C TRP A 162 -2.01 -18.74 3.15
N ARG A 163 -3.22 -19.29 3.32
CA ARG A 163 -4.49 -18.55 3.30
C ARG A 163 -5.16 -18.66 4.68
N GLY A 164 -4.90 -17.72 5.54
CA GLY A 164 -5.63 -17.62 6.81
C GLY A 164 -5.76 -16.18 7.27
N SER A 165 -6.90 -15.80 7.84
CA SER A 165 -7.04 -14.58 8.60
C SER A 165 -7.14 -14.95 10.07
N ARG A 166 -6.23 -14.45 10.90
CA ARG A 166 -6.31 -14.60 12.35
C ARG A 166 -6.54 -13.22 12.95
N LEU A 167 -7.47 -13.12 13.88
CA LEU A 167 -7.64 -11.96 14.75
C LEU A 167 -6.79 -12.13 16.04
N SER A 168 -5.75 -12.93 15.99
CA SER A 168 -4.76 -13.06 17.04
C SER A 168 -3.37 -12.89 16.45
N VAL A 169 -2.47 -12.30 17.20
CA VAL A 169 -1.06 -12.14 16.87
C VAL A 169 -0.22 -12.83 17.96
N LYS A 170 0.84 -13.55 17.56
CA LYS A 170 1.78 -14.14 18.50
C LYS A 170 2.89 -13.17 18.82
N THR A 171 3.10 -12.95 20.11
CA THR A 171 4.25 -12.20 20.59
C THR A 171 5.48 -13.11 20.65
N ARG A 172 6.67 -12.52 20.62
CA ARG A 172 7.93 -13.27 20.74
C ARG A 172 8.04 -14.10 22.02
N ASP A 173 7.32 -13.71 23.07
CA ASP A 173 7.24 -14.44 24.33
C ASP A 173 6.30 -15.66 24.25
N GLY A 174 5.80 -16.00 23.06
CA GLY A 174 4.92 -17.13 22.80
C GLY A 174 3.47 -16.94 23.25
N LYS A 175 3.08 -15.73 23.68
CA LYS A 175 1.71 -15.41 24.04
C LYS A 175 0.88 -15.10 22.81
N ASP A 176 -0.35 -15.58 22.77
CA ASP A 176 -1.34 -15.17 21.78
C ASP A 176 -2.07 -13.93 22.29
N LEU A 177 -1.99 -12.83 21.53
CA LEU A 177 -2.74 -11.61 21.78
C LEU A 177 -3.97 -11.59 20.86
N SER A 178 -5.16 -11.72 21.46
CA SER A 178 -6.43 -11.59 20.72
C SER A 178 -6.66 -10.13 20.33
N VAL A 179 -7.14 -9.91 19.11
CA VAL A 179 -7.41 -8.57 18.59
C VAL A 179 -8.92 -8.38 18.51
N GLU A 180 -9.47 -7.51 19.36
CA GLU A 180 -10.90 -7.46 19.62
C GLU A 180 -11.57 -6.18 19.10
N TYR A 181 -10.82 -5.08 18.95
CA TYR A 181 -11.34 -3.77 18.57
C TYR A 181 -10.33 -2.93 17.79
N SER A 182 -10.79 -1.84 17.20
CA SER A 182 -9.97 -0.91 16.45
C SER A 182 -9.00 -0.15 17.36
N ASN A 183 -7.80 0.08 16.89
CA ASN A 183 -6.68 0.65 17.66
C ASN A 183 -6.16 -0.24 18.81
N HIS A 184 -6.62 -1.48 18.94
CA HIS A 184 -6.06 -2.42 19.90
C HIS A 184 -4.62 -2.81 19.51
N VAL A 185 -4.43 -3.31 18.29
CA VAL A 185 -3.13 -3.73 17.76
C VAL A 185 -2.87 -3.10 16.41
N TRP A 186 -1.80 -2.33 16.29
CA TRP A 186 -1.30 -1.88 15.00
C TRP A 186 -0.08 -2.70 14.57
N GLN A 187 0.05 -2.92 13.28
CA GLN A 187 1.23 -3.55 12.68
C GLN A 187 1.92 -2.59 11.73
N CYS A 188 3.24 -2.62 11.73
CA CYS A 188 4.05 -1.79 10.84
C CYS A 188 5.06 -2.64 10.07
N ASP A 189 5.27 -2.27 8.81
CA ASP A 189 6.28 -2.89 7.95
C ASP A 189 6.75 -1.93 6.84
N HIS A 190 7.88 -2.28 6.21
CA HIS A 190 8.54 -1.50 5.18
C HIS A 190 8.69 -2.28 3.89
N THR A 191 8.49 -1.62 2.77
CA THR A 191 8.84 -2.17 1.46
C THR A 191 9.41 -1.08 0.55
N ARG A 192 10.08 -1.47 -0.52
CA ARG A 192 10.36 -0.56 -1.62
C ARG A 192 9.21 -0.57 -2.60
N ALA A 193 8.65 0.59 -2.90
CA ALA A 193 7.66 0.70 -3.96
C ALA A 193 8.28 0.24 -5.30
N ASP A 194 7.57 -0.59 -6.04
CA ASP A 194 8.05 -1.16 -7.30
C ASP A 194 7.92 -0.20 -8.49
N VAL A 195 8.24 1.08 -8.27
CA VAL A 195 8.17 2.17 -9.26
C VAL A 195 9.44 3.01 -9.18
N LEU A 196 10.03 3.32 -10.34
CA LEU A 196 11.11 4.29 -10.46
C LEU A 196 10.54 5.70 -10.51
N LEU A 197 11.11 6.58 -9.71
CA LEU A 197 10.74 7.98 -9.68
C LEU A 197 11.84 8.87 -10.23
N VAL A 198 11.43 10.03 -10.71
CA VAL A 198 12.31 11.07 -11.22
C VAL A 198 12.20 12.35 -10.38
N ASP A 199 13.18 13.22 -10.49
CA ASP A 199 13.08 14.60 -10.01
C ASP A 199 12.38 15.49 -11.06
N ARG A 200 12.24 16.78 -10.76
CA ARG A 200 11.65 17.77 -11.66
C ARG A 200 12.40 17.93 -12.99
N ASP A 201 13.69 17.60 -13.00
CA ASP A 201 14.54 17.67 -14.20
C ASP A 201 14.49 16.35 -15.01
N GLY A 202 13.65 15.38 -14.61
CA GLY A 202 13.52 14.07 -15.25
C GLY A 202 14.64 13.09 -14.92
N GLN A 203 15.49 13.38 -13.91
CA GLN A 203 16.57 12.48 -13.52
C GLN A 203 16.09 11.38 -12.59
N ILE A 204 16.45 10.13 -12.86
CA ILE A 204 16.01 8.98 -12.08
C ILE A 204 16.56 9.03 -10.65
N LEU A 205 15.67 9.16 -9.68
CA LEU A 205 15.96 9.11 -8.25
C LEU A 205 15.98 7.68 -7.70
N GLY A 206 15.30 6.76 -8.34
CA GLY A 206 15.19 5.36 -7.95
C GLY A 206 13.86 5.04 -7.30
N ARG A 207 13.80 3.89 -6.61
CA ARG A 207 12.61 3.39 -5.92
C ARG A 207 12.54 3.96 -4.51
N PRO A 208 11.41 4.57 -4.11
CA PRO A 208 11.23 5.06 -2.75
C PRO A 208 10.94 3.91 -1.77
N TRP A 209 11.19 4.16 -0.48
CA TRP A 209 10.71 3.34 0.60
C TRP A 209 9.27 3.71 0.98
N PHE A 210 8.48 2.71 1.22
CA PHE A 210 7.09 2.82 1.62
C PHE A 210 6.87 2.06 2.92
N THR A 211 6.45 2.77 3.96
CA THR A 211 6.15 2.25 5.28
C THR A 211 4.65 2.35 5.51
N THR A 212 4.03 1.28 5.98
CA THR A 212 2.61 1.26 6.31
C THR A 212 2.39 0.92 7.78
N VAL A 213 1.41 1.57 8.37
CA VAL A 213 0.83 1.20 9.67
C VAL A 213 -0.61 0.75 9.42
N ILE A 214 -0.93 -0.46 9.83
CA ILE A 214 -2.25 -1.07 9.63
C ILE A 214 -2.89 -1.40 10.97
N ASP A 215 -4.17 -1.08 11.11
CA ASP A 215 -4.98 -1.58 12.22
C ASP A 215 -5.32 -3.05 12.00
N THR A 216 -4.95 -3.90 12.95
CA THR A 216 -5.08 -5.35 12.81
C THR A 216 -6.53 -5.80 12.81
N TYR A 217 -7.40 -5.12 13.55
CA TYR A 217 -8.82 -5.45 13.65
C TYR A 217 -9.58 -5.18 12.35
N SER A 218 -9.49 -3.97 11.85
CA SER A 218 -10.23 -3.50 10.67
C SER A 218 -9.52 -3.77 9.34
N ARG A 219 -8.22 -3.96 9.36
CA ARG A 219 -7.33 -3.99 8.18
C ARG A 219 -7.21 -2.64 7.48
N CYS A 220 -7.69 -1.56 8.08
CA CYS A 220 -7.44 -0.21 7.59
C CYS A 220 -5.96 0.13 7.60
N ILE A 221 -5.50 0.78 6.55
CA ILE A 221 -4.25 1.53 6.61
C ILE A 221 -4.52 2.79 7.41
N VAL A 222 -3.93 2.87 8.60
CA VAL A 222 -4.11 4.01 9.50
C VAL A 222 -3.01 5.06 9.33
N GLY A 223 -1.86 4.69 8.77
CA GLY A 223 -0.79 5.63 8.52
C GLY A 223 0.23 5.14 7.50
N ILE A 224 0.94 6.08 6.87
CA ILE A 224 2.01 5.81 5.92
C ILE A 224 3.18 6.77 6.09
N ASN A 225 4.33 6.34 5.60
CA ASN A 225 5.46 7.21 5.27
C ASN A 225 6.06 6.79 3.94
N LEU A 226 6.24 7.75 3.04
CA LEU A 226 6.84 7.55 1.72
C LEU A 226 8.08 8.44 1.61
N GLY A 227 9.19 7.90 1.14
CA GLY A 227 10.42 8.68 0.98
C GLY A 227 11.62 7.85 0.57
N TYR A 228 12.80 8.46 0.52
CA TYR A 228 14.04 7.80 0.13
C TYR A 228 14.90 7.36 1.32
N ASP A 229 14.51 7.74 2.54
CA ASP A 229 15.22 7.32 3.74
C ASP A 229 15.06 5.80 3.94
N ALA A 230 16.18 5.12 4.15
CA ALA A 230 16.18 3.70 4.45
C ALA A 230 15.41 3.43 5.74
N PRO A 231 14.83 2.21 5.92
CA PRO A 231 14.18 1.83 7.15
C PRO A 231 14.98 2.19 8.39
N SER A 232 14.34 2.85 9.33
CA SER A 232 14.93 3.28 10.59
C SER A 232 13.83 3.60 11.61
N SER A 233 14.17 3.63 12.88
CA SER A 233 13.23 4.04 13.93
C SER A 233 12.62 5.42 13.70
N GLN A 234 13.32 6.30 12.99
CA GLN A 234 12.80 7.61 12.63
C GLN A 234 11.74 7.53 11.54
N VAL A 235 11.91 6.64 10.55
CA VAL A 235 10.90 6.38 9.51
C VAL A 235 9.64 5.78 10.12
N VAL A 236 9.79 4.87 11.10
CA VAL A 236 8.66 4.34 11.88
C VAL A 236 7.96 5.44 12.67
N ALA A 237 8.72 6.33 13.34
CA ALA A 237 8.15 7.46 14.07
C ALA A 237 7.33 8.39 13.17
N LEU A 238 7.79 8.65 11.93
CA LEU A 238 7.03 9.43 10.95
C LEU A 238 5.74 8.75 10.51
N ALA A 239 5.78 7.44 10.29
CA ALA A 239 4.58 6.66 9.97
C ALA A 239 3.59 6.63 11.14
N LEU A 240 4.10 6.48 12.39
CA LEU A 240 3.29 6.58 13.61
C LEU A 240 2.67 7.97 13.77
N ARG A 241 3.45 9.05 13.53
CA ARG A 241 2.93 10.41 13.56
C ARG A 241 1.73 10.57 12.62
N HIS A 242 1.90 10.09 11.40
CA HIS A 242 0.83 10.12 10.40
C HIS A 242 -0.37 9.26 10.82
N ALA A 243 -0.15 8.11 11.47
CA ALA A 243 -1.21 7.24 11.93
C ALA A 243 -2.02 7.84 13.10
N ILE A 244 -1.33 8.47 14.06
CA ILE A 244 -1.92 8.98 15.30
C ILE A 244 -2.73 10.24 15.09
N LEU A 245 -2.24 11.17 14.26
CA LEU A 245 -2.92 12.44 14.01
C LEU A 245 -4.11 12.31 13.06
N PRO A 246 -5.17 13.10 13.23
CA PRO A 246 -6.18 13.31 12.20
C PRO A 246 -5.50 13.80 10.91
N LYS A 247 -5.92 13.27 9.76
CA LYS A 247 -5.34 13.62 8.46
C LYS A 247 -6.19 14.68 7.79
N GLN A 248 -5.53 15.72 7.32
CA GLN A 248 -6.13 16.75 6.49
C GLN A 248 -5.34 16.86 5.18
N TYR A 249 -6.01 16.61 4.08
CA TYR A 249 -5.44 16.70 2.74
C TYR A 249 -6.11 17.81 1.95
N GLY A 250 -5.30 18.69 1.37
CA GLY A 250 -5.81 19.77 0.53
C GLY A 250 -6.40 19.29 -0.80
N SER A 251 -7.04 20.20 -1.55
CA SER A 251 -7.69 19.93 -2.84
C SER A 251 -6.76 19.29 -3.89
N TYR A 252 -5.45 19.46 -3.77
CA TYR A 252 -4.46 18.82 -4.63
C TYR A 252 -4.63 17.28 -4.68
N TYR A 253 -4.98 16.65 -3.56
CA TYR A 253 -5.13 15.19 -3.49
C TYR A 253 -6.42 14.68 -4.14
N GLN A 254 -7.41 15.54 -4.40
CA GLN A 254 -8.68 15.20 -5.05
C GLN A 254 -9.34 13.95 -4.45
N LEU A 255 -9.46 13.90 -3.14
CA LEU A 255 -10.08 12.79 -2.43
C LEU A 255 -11.60 12.88 -2.49
N HIS A 256 -12.26 11.73 -2.61
CA HIS A 256 -13.72 11.58 -2.52
C HIS A 256 -14.19 11.22 -1.11
N CYS A 257 -13.33 10.60 -0.32
CA CYS A 257 -13.57 10.23 1.06
C CYS A 257 -12.54 10.90 1.97
N GLU A 258 -12.81 10.92 3.27
CA GLU A 258 -11.86 11.36 4.28
C GLU A 258 -10.99 10.19 4.76
N TRP A 259 -9.73 10.48 5.08
CA TRP A 259 -8.90 9.52 5.80
C TRP A 259 -9.20 9.64 7.30
N GLY A 260 -10.36 9.15 7.71
CA GLY A 260 -10.93 9.38 9.04
C GLY A 260 -10.29 8.57 10.18
N THR A 261 -9.29 7.71 9.91
CA THR A 261 -8.64 6.92 10.96
C THR A 261 -7.61 7.75 11.73
N TYR A 262 -7.61 7.66 13.06
CA TYR A 262 -6.66 8.34 13.96
C TYR A 262 -6.65 7.69 15.34
N GLY A 263 -5.83 8.19 16.26
CA GLY A 263 -5.70 7.69 17.61
C GLY A 263 -4.36 6.99 17.86
N LYS A 264 -4.23 6.28 18.95
CA LYS A 264 -3.02 5.53 19.30
C LYS A 264 -3.34 4.05 19.52
N PRO A 265 -2.42 3.13 19.22
CA PRO A 265 -2.61 1.72 19.54
C PRO A 265 -2.38 1.46 21.03
N GLU A 266 -2.87 0.33 21.53
CA GLU A 266 -2.43 -0.24 22.81
C GLU A 266 -1.20 -1.11 22.63
N HIS A 267 -1.13 -1.82 21.49
CA HIS A 267 -0.02 -2.68 21.13
C HIS A 267 0.47 -2.35 19.72
N PHE A 268 1.79 -2.17 19.61
CA PHE A 268 2.46 -1.92 18.34
C PHE A 268 3.33 -3.11 17.97
N TYR A 269 2.99 -3.79 16.88
CA TYR A 269 3.55 -5.07 16.49
C TYR A 269 4.37 -4.95 15.22
N THR A 270 5.64 -5.36 15.27
CA THR A 270 6.60 -5.17 14.19
C THR A 270 7.41 -6.43 13.93
N ASP A 271 8.12 -6.47 12.79
CA ASP A 271 9.09 -7.51 12.55
C ASP A 271 10.33 -7.34 13.47
N GLY A 272 11.21 -8.35 13.49
CA GLY A 272 12.42 -8.33 14.32
C GLY A 272 13.58 -7.51 13.71
N GLY A 273 13.34 -6.61 12.74
CA GLY A 273 14.35 -5.76 12.12
C GLY A 273 15.09 -4.88 13.12
N LYS A 274 16.30 -4.43 12.77
CA LYS A 274 17.11 -3.56 13.64
C LYS A 274 16.39 -2.25 13.98
N ASP A 275 15.59 -1.75 13.07
CA ASP A 275 14.84 -0.50 13.18
C ASP A 275 13.78 -0.57 14.28
N PHE A 276 13.17 -1.74 14.41
CA PHE A 276 12.11 -2.02 15.37
C PHE A 276 12.62 -2.47 16.75
N ARG A 277 13.89 -2.89 16.86
CA ARG A 277 14.55 -3.22 18.15
C ARG A 277 15.23 -2.03 18.79
N SER A 278 15.06 -0.83 18.22
CA SER A 278 15.75 0.35 18.72
C SER A 278 15.18 0.82 20.06
N ASN A 279 16.08 1.28 20.94
CA ASN A 279 15.68 1.94 22.18
C ASN A 279 14.77 3.15 21.92
N HIS A 280 14.91 3.82 20.78
CA HIS A 280 14.09 4.95 20.39
C HIS A 280 12.60 4.54 20.24
N LEU A 281 12.28 3.43 19.58
CA LEU A 281 10.90 2.97 19.45
C LEU A 281 10.32 2.53 20.80
N GLN A 282 11.13 1.90 21.66
CA GLN A 282 10.73 1.55 23.01
C GLN A 282 10.37 2.78 23.84
N GLN A 283 11.18 3.83 23.75
CA GLN A 283 10.92 5.12 24.41
C GLN A 283 9.63 5.76 23.92
N ILE A 284 9.37 5.75 22.60
CA ILE A 284 8.12 6.23 22.02
C ILE A 284 6.94 5.47 22.63
N GLY A 285 7.03 4.14 22.68
CA GLY A 285 5.99 3.30 23.28
C GLY A 285 5.69 3.66 24.73
N VAL A 286 6.72 3.80 25.56
CA VAL A 286 6.56 4.21 26.96
C VAL A 286 5.90 5.59 27.08
N GLN A 287 6.34 6.58 26.29
CA GLN A 287 5.83 7.95 26.37
C GLN A 287 4.39 8.08 25.86
N LEU A 288 4.03 7.34 24.81
CA LEU A 288 2.67 7.34 24.27
C LEU A 288 1.74 6.33 24.94
N GLY A 289 2.30 5.47 25.80
CA GLY A 289 1.54 4.49 26.57
C GLY A 289 1.08 3.29 25.75
N PHE A 290 1.90 2.81 24.79
CA PHE A 290 1.65 1.55 24.08
C PHE A 290 2.80 0.55 24.25
N VAL A 291 2.49 -0.72 24.12
CA VAL A 291 3.47 -1.81 24.26
C VAL A 291 4.01 -2.21 22.90
N CYS A 292 5.34 -2.20 22.74
CA CYS A 292 5.99 -2.67 21.52
C CYS A 292 6.18 -4.19 21.58
N HIS A 293 5.73 -4.89 20.54
CA HIS A 293 5.91 -6.34 20.38
C HIS A 293 6.69 -6.64 19.10
N LEU A 294 7.51 -7.68 19.17
CA LEU A 294 8.18 -8.23 17.99
C LEU A 294 7.46 -9.52 17.57
N ARG A 295 7.36 -9.72 16.25
CA ARG A 295 6.86 -10.99 15.68
C ARG A 295 7.76 -12.14 16.10
N ASP A 296 7.14 -13.28 16.38
CA ASP A 296 7.87 -14.52 16.63
C ASP A 296 8.44 -15.08 15.32
N ARG A 297 7.61 -15.13 14.28
CA ARG A 297 7.97 -15.72 12.98
C ARG A 297 7.62 -14.79 11.80
N PRO A 298 8.42 -14.83 10.71
CA PRO A 298 8.12 -14.09 9.50
C PRO A 298 6.74 -14.40 8.90
N SER A 299 6.27 -15.67 9.03
CA SER A 299 4.95 -16.10 8.52
C SER A 299 3.76 -15.38 9.17
N GLU A 300 3.95 -14.69 10.26
CA GLU A 300 2.91 -13.93 10.96
C GLU A 300 2.73 -12.51 10.39
N GLY A 301 3.60 -12.09 9.47
CA GLY A 301 3.54 -10.82 8.76
C GLY A 301 2.41 -10.67 7.73
N GLY A 302 1.68 -11.74 7.45
CA GLY A 302 0.70 -11.77 6.36
C GLY A 302 -0.41 -10.71 6.44
N ILE A 303 -0.61 -10.04 7.59
CA ILE A 303 -1.59 -8.96 7.74
C ILE A 303 -1.06 -7.66 7.15
N VAL A 304 0.17 -7.30 7.46
CA VAL A 304 0.80 -6.05 7.01
C VAL A 304 1.48 -6.20 5.64
N GLU A 305 1.87 -7.43 5.25
CA GLU A 305 2.50 -7.72 3.95
C GLU A 305 1.50 -7.77 2.79
N ARG A 306 0.25 -8.22 3.04
CA ARG A 306 -0.79 -8.31 2.00
C ARG A 306 -1.13 -6.98 1.34
N PRO A 307 -1.28 -5.87 2.05
CA PRO A 307 -1.48 -4.57 1.43
C PRO A 307 -0.41 -4.23 0.40
N PHE A 308 0.85 -4.58 0.65
CA PHE A 308 1.93 -4.35 -0.32
C PHE A 308 1.71 -5.12 -1.64
N GLY A 309 1.22 -6.36 -1.54
CA GLY A 309 0.80 -7.12 -2.72
C GLY A 309 -0.35 -6.43 -3.46
N THR A 310 -1.34 -5.90 -2.74
CA THR A 310 -2.46 -5.15 -3.31
C THR A 310 -1.99 -3.86 -3.97
N PHE A 311 -1.14 -3.08 -3.29
CA PHE A 311 -0.55 -1.87 -3.88
C PHE A 311 0.24 -2.18 -5.15
N ASN A 312 1.00 -3.27 -5.14
CA ASN A 312 1.78 -3.66 -6.30
C ASN A 312 0.90 -4.06 -7.49
N THR A 313 -0.14 -4.88 -7.25
CA THR A 313 -1.00 -5.40 -8.32
C THR A 313 -2.06 -4.41 -8.80
N GLU A 314 -2.55 -3.54 -7.93
CA GLU A 314 -3.69 -2.66 -8.23
C GLU A 314 -3.32 -1.20 -8.44
N LEU A 315 -2.12 -0.78 -8.03
CA LEU A 315 -1.63 0.58 -8.21
C LEU A 315 -0.30 0.60 -8.97
N PHE A 316 0.79 0.10 -8.38
CA PHE A 316 2.13 0.28 -8.93
C PHE A 316 2.31 -0.35 -10.31
N SER A 317 1.69 -1.52 -10.54
CA SER A 317 1.78 -2.21 -11.83
C SER A 317 1.17 -1.45 -13.01
N MET A 318 0.37 -0.43 -12.74
CA MET A 318 -0.25 0.43 -13.77
C MET A 318 0.52 1.72 -14.01
N LEU A 319 1.54 2.00 -13.18
CA LEU A 319 2.28 3.26 -13.26
C LEU A 319 3.46 3.15 -14.23
N PRO A 320 3.80 4.25 -14.93
CA PRO A 320 5.02 4.31 -15.72
C PRO A 320 6.25 4.18 -14.79
N GLY A 321 7.27 3.47 -15.25
CA GLY A 321 8.45 3.18 -14.42
C GLY A 321 8.28 2.00 -13.46
N TYR A 322 7.25 1.18 -13.62
CA TYR A 322 7.07 -0.03 -12.84
C TYR A 322 8.22 -1.02 -13.06
N THR A 323 8.82 -1.49 -11.96
CA THR A 323 10.02 -2.35 -12.02
C THR A 323 9.73 -3.84 -11.90
N GLY A 324 8.47 -4.21 -11.65
CA GLY A 324 8.13 -5.59 -11.30
C GLY A 324 8.52 -5.96 -9.86
N SER A 325 7.93 -7.03 -9.35
CA SER A 325 8.15 -7.49 -7.97
C SER A 325 9.51 -8.20 -7.76
N ASN A 326 10.24 -8.51 -8.83
CA ASN A 326 11.60 -9.07 -8.77
C ASN A 326 12.42 -8.69 -10.00
N VAL A 327 13.73 -8.84 -9.90
CA VAL A 327 14.71 -8.45 -10.96
C VAL A 327 14.43 -9.18 -12.28
N GLN A 328 14.00 -10.46 -12.24
CA GLN A 328 13.72 -11.25 -13.44
C GLN A 328 12.44 -10.80 -14.19
N LYS A 329 11.54 -10.09 -13.49
CA LYS A 329 10.30 -9.55 -14.07
C LYS A 329 10.38 -8.05 -14.39
N ARG A 330 11.56 -7.46 -14.22
CA ARG A 330 11.76 -6.03 -14.47
C ARG A 330 11.59 -5.76 -15.97
N PRO A 331 10.66 -4.88 -16.38
CA PRO A 331 10.57 -4.44 -17.76
C PRO A 331 11.83 -3.67 -18.16
N GLU A 332 12.38 -3.96 -19.32
CA GLU A 332 13.58 -3.27 -19.85
C GLU A 332 13.34 -1.76 -20.05
N GLU A 333 12.11 -1.38 -20.30
CA GLU A 333 11.69 0.00 -20.56
C GLU A 333 11.37 0.81 -19.29
N ALA A 334 11.41 0.20 -18.10
CA ALA A 334 11.02 0.87 -16.85
C ALA A 334 11.78 2.18 -16.59
N GLU A 335 13.05 2.24 -16.93
CA GLU A 335 13.87 3.45 -16.77
C GLU A 335 13.51 4.56 -17.77
N LYS A 336 13.12 4.18 -18.99
CA LYS A 336 12.72 5.12 -20.04
C LYS A 336 11.31 5.69 -19.82
N GLU A 337 10.44 4.90 -19.20
CA GLU A 337 9.06 5.28 -18.91
C GLU A 337 8.89 6.02 -17.57
N ALA A 338 9.91 6.00 -16.71
CA ALA A 338 9.87 6.68 -15.43
C ALA A 338 9.70 8.19 -15.61
N CYS A 339 8.58 8.73 -15.13
CA CYS A 339 8.24 10.16 -15.26
C CYS A 339 7.54 10.72 -14.01
N LEU A 340 7.27 9.89 -13.00
CA LEU A 340 6.57 10.32 -11.81
C LEU A 340 7.55 10.86 -10.76
N THR A 341 7.19 11.97 -10.13
CA THR A 341 7.85 12.51 -8.94
C THR A 341 7.35 11.81 -7.68
N LEU A 342 8.07 11.99 -6.57
CA LEU A 342 7.67 11.45 -5.27
C LEU A 342 6.31 12.02 -4.81
N ARG A 343 6.06 13.27 -5.09
CA ARG A 343 4.80 13.96 -4.75
C ARG A 343 3.60 13.42 -5.52
N GLU A 344 3.77 13.15 -6.81
CA GLU A 344 2.71 12.56 -7.63
C GLU A 344 2.41 11.11 -7.22
N LEU A 345 3.45 10.32 -6.92
CA LEU A 345 3.25 8.99 -6.38
C LEU A 345 2.51 9.03 -5.04
N GLU A 346 2.85 9.97 -4.15
CA GLU A 346 2.15 10.14 -2.88
C GLU A 346 0.68 10.47 -3.09
N GLN A 347 0.36 11.40 -4.00
CA GLN A 347 -1.02 11.74 -4.32
C GLN A 347 -1.82 10.50 -4.78
N MET A 348 -1.26 9.73 -5.71
CA MET A 348 -1.90 8.51 -6.21
C MET A 348 -2.07 7.46 -5.12
N LEU A 349 -1.06 7.31 -4.26
CA LEU A 349 -1.07 6.36 -3.15
C LEU A 349 -2.12 6.74 -2.10
N VAL A 350 -2.18 8.01 -1.71
CA VAL A 350 -3.17 8.52 -0.76
C VAL A 350 -4.59 8.33 -1.30
N ARG A 351 -4.84 8.70 -2.55
CA ARG A 351 -6.15 8.45 -3.20
C ARG A 351 -6.50 6.97 -3.22
N PHE A 352 -5.56 6.11 -3.58
CA PHE A 352 -5.80 4.67 -3.61
C PHE A 352 -6.14 4.12 -2.21
N ILE A 353 -5.45 4.58 -1.17
CA ILE A 353 -5.72 4.15 0.20
C ILE A 353 -7.08 4.64 0.68
N VAL A 354 -7.36 5.93 0.52
CA VAL A 354 -8.53 6.60 1.07
C VAL A 354 -9.81 6.21 0.32
N ASP A 355 -9.78 6.36 -1.01
CA ASP A 355 -10.99 6.21 -1.84
C ASP A 355 -11.26 4.76 -2.25
N LYS A 356 -10.24 3.88 -2.20
CA LYS A 356 -10.39 2.51 -2.67
C LYS A 356 -10.06 1.48 -1.60
N TYR A 357 -8.83 1.44 -1.08
CA TYR A 357 -8.39 0.36 -0.20
C TYR A 357 -9.17 0.33 1.12
N ASN A 358 -9.27 1.46 1.83
CA ASN A 358 -9.99 1.55 3.09
C ASN A 358 -11.51 1.44 2.91
N GLN A 359 -12.05 1.83 1.74
CA GLN A 359 -13.48 1.71 1.42
C GLN A 359 -13.87 0.34 0.86
N SER A 360 -12.90 -0.53 0.54
CA SER A 360 -13.21 -1.85 0.01
C SER A 360 -13.49 -2.86 1.12
N VAL A 361 -14.41 -3.79 0.84
CA VAL A 361 -14.73 -4.91 1.72
C VAL A 361 -13.61 -5.94 1.68
N ASP A 362 -13.17 -6.41 2.84
CA ASP A 362 -12.37 -7.62 2.93
C ASP A 362 -13.31 -8.82 3.17
N ALA A 363 -13.43 -9.70 2.18
CA ALA A 363 -14.35 -10.86 2.21
C ALA A 363 -14.14 -11.80 3.41
N ARG A 364 -13.05 -11.66 4.16
CA ARG A 364 -12.76 -12.45 5.37
C ARG A 364 -13.30 -11.81 6.63
N MET A 365 -13.69 -10.54 6.54
CA MET A 365 -14.06 -9.71 7.68
C MET A 365 -15.56 -9.35 7.68
N GLY A 366 -16.37 -9.97 6.83
CA GLY A 366 -17.80 -9.71 6.67
C GLY A 366 -18.12 -8.74 5.54
N ASP A 367 -19.28 -8.08 5.63
CA ASP A 367 -19.83 -7.24 4.55
C ASP A 367 -19.48 -5.75 4.70
N GLN A 368 -18.74 -5.38 5.74
CA GLN A 368 -18.35 -4.00 6.00
C GLN A 368 -17.07 -3.64 5.26
N SER A 369 -16.95 -2.38 4.80
CA SER A 369 -15.67 -1.86 4.35
C SER A 369 -14.66 -1.83 5.51
N ARG A 370 -13.36 -1.79 5.19
CA ARG A 370 -12.32 -1.69 6.23
C ARG A 370 -12.53 -0.45 7.11
N PHE A 371 -12.89 0.68 6.51
CA PHE A 371 -13.14 1.91 7.24
C PHE A 371 -14.39 1.81 8.13
N GLN A 372 -15.51 1.31 7.60
CA GLN A 372 -16.72 1.09 8.42
C GLN A 372 -16.44 0.14 9.60
N ARG A 373 -15.65 -0.90 9.38
CA ARG A 373 -15.23 -1.82 10.44
C ARG A 373 -14.32 -1.14 11.47
N TRP A 374 -13.42 -0.24 11.02
CA TRP A 374 -12.59 0.54 11.93
C TRP A 374 -13.46 1.44 12.82
N GLU A 375 -14.39 2.17 12.23
CA GLU A 375 -15.29 3.08 12.92
C GLU A 375 -16.20 2.32 13.92
N ALA A 376 -16.84 1.24 13.47
CA ALA A 376 -17.70 0.40 14.31
C ALA A 376 -16.94 -0.36 15.41
N GLY A 377 -15.65 -0.61 15.21
CA GLY A 377 -14.79 -1.30 16.19
C GLY A 377 -14.18 -0.41 17.26
N LEU A 378 -14.40 0.90 17.22
CA LEU A 378 -13.90 1.81 18.27
C LEU A 378 -14.69 1.63 19.57
N ILE A 379 -13.98 1.37 20.67
CA ILE A 379 -14.60 1.32 22.01
C ILE A 379 -15.01 2.70 22.48
N ALA A 380 -14.19 3.71 22.15
CA ALA A 380 -14.44 5.13 22.45
C ALA A 380 -13.79 6.01 21.38
N VAL A 381 -14.25 7.25 21.27
CA VAL A 381 -13.62 8.24 20.40
C VAL A 381 -12.17 8.43 20.85
N PRO A 382 -11.18 8.23 19.95
CA PRO A 382 -9.78 8.35 20.33
C PRO A 382 -9.44 9.76 20.82
N ASN A 383 -8.68 9.85 21.91
CA ASN A 383 -8.20 11.14 22.43
C ASN A 383 -7.26 11.79 21.43
N LEU A 384 -7.48 13.06 21.16
CA LEU A 384 -6.57 13.87 20.34
C LEU A 384 -5.31 14.22 21.13
N ILE A 385 -4.16 13.93 20.53
CA ILE A 385 -2.86 14.36 21.03
C ILE A 385 -2.48 15.62 20.28
N SER A 386 -2.00 16.65 21.00
CA SER A 386 -1.50 17.85 20.33
C SER A 386 -0.32 17.48 19.42
N GLN A 387 -0.26 18.09 18.25
CA GLN A 387 0.82 17.84 17.30
C GLN A 387 2.20 18.08 17.92
N ARG A 388 2.32 19.12 18.73
CA ARG A 388 3.56 19.48 19.42
C ARG A 388 4.00 18.40 20.42
N ASP A 389 3.07 17.92 21.26
CA ASP A 389 3.38 16.91 22.27
C ASP A 389 3.76 15.59 21.61
N LEU A 390 3.06 15.23 20.53
CA LEU A 390 3.40 14.06 19.74
C LEU A 390 4.79 14.18 19.11
N ASP A 391 5.11 15.31 18.49
CA ASP A 391 6.43 15.54 17.89
C ASP A 391 7.56 15.44 18.91
N ILE A 392 7.33 15.93 20.12
CA ILE A 392 8.27 15.79 21.24
C ILE A 392 8.46 14.33 21.64
N CYS A 393 7.40 13.54 21.72
CA CYS A 393 7.46 12.11 22.03
C CYS A 393 8.19 11.31 20.95
N LEU A 394 8.10 11.72 19.68
CA LEU A 394 8.70 11.05 18.53
C LEU A 394 10.18 11.46 18.29
N MET A 395 10.68 12.49 18.97
CA MET A 395 12.07 12.90 18.89
C MET A 395 13.00 11.85 19.49
N LYS A 396 14.21 11.74 18.93
CA LYS A 396 15.27 10.94 19.56
C LYS A 396 15.75 11.58 20.84
N GLN A 397 16.13 10.74 21.79
CA GLN A 397 16.61 11.18 23.09
C GLN A 397 18.06 10.73 23.33
N THR A 398 18.84 11.59 23.96
CA THR A 398 20.19 11.29 24.47
C THR A 398 20.44 12.05 25.76
N ARG A 399 21.40 11.62 26.57
CA ARG A 399 21.79 12.31 27.79
C ARG A 399 23.07 13.07 27.57
N ARG A 400 23.16 14.32 28.11
CA ARG A 400 24.33 15.19 28.08
C ARG A 400 24.41 15.95 29.38
N SER A 401 25.63 16.38 29.73
CA SER A 401 25.84 17.26 30.89
C SER A 401 25.88 18.71 30.45
N ILE A 402 25.36 19.60 31.29
CA ILE A 402 25.47 21.03 31.12
C ILE A 402 26.82 21.48 31.70
N TYR A 403 27.61 22.16 30.88
CA TYR A 403 28.92 22.70 31.29
C TYR A 403 28.79 24.02 32.06
N ARG A 404 29.82 24.35 32.79
CA ARG A 404 29.93 25.67 33.44
C ARG A 404 29.81 26.75 32.37
N GLY A 405 28.92 27.71 32.56
CA GLY A 405 28.59 28.74 31.55
C GLY A 405 27.33 28.47 30.75
N GLY A 406 26.53 27.44 31.10
CA GLY A 406 25.18 27.21 30.55
C GLY A 406 25.16 26.74 29.10
N TYR A 407 26.14 25.94 28.71
CA TYR A 407 26.15 25.33 27.38
C TYR A 407 26.23 23.80 27.49
N LEU A 408 25.85 23.13 26.44
CA LEU A 408 25.97 21.66 26.28
C LEU A 408 26.58 21.32 24.92
N GLN A 409 27.15 20.14 24.81
CA GLN A 409 27.75 19.65 23.56
C GLN A 409 27.03 18.40 23.06
N PHE A 410 26.67 18.43 21.79
CA PHE A 410 26.07 17.29 21.10
C PHE A 410 26.52 17.28 19.64
N GLU A 411 26.99 16.12 19.13
CA GLU A 411 27.50 15.92 17.77
C GLU A 411 28.54 16.96 17.30
N ASN A 412 29.49 17.30 18.20
CA ASN A 412 30.52 18.31 18.03
C ASN A 412 30.00 19.76 17.87
N LEU A 413 28.74 19.99 18.16
CA LEU A 413 28.15 21.32 18.20
C LEU A 413 27.99 21.80 19.65
N THR A 414 28.14 23.08 19.85
CA THR A 414 27.89 23.76 21.13
C THR A 414 26.52 24.41 21.08
N TYR A 415 25.68 24.10 22.08
CA TYR A 415 24.33 24.62 22.21
C TYR A 415 24.20 25.54 23.39
N ARG A 416 23.43 26.60 23.22
CA ARG A 416 23.04 27.51 24.28
C ARG A 416 21.53 27.63 24.36
N GLY A 417 21.02 27.76 25.57
CA GLY A 417 19.61 27.97 25.85
C GLY A 417 19.43 28.85 27.07
N GLU A 418 18.27 29.46 27.16
CA GLU A 418 17.91 30.30 28.30
C GLU A 418 17.94 29.47 29.60
N ASN A 419 18.42 30.06 30.67
CA ASN A 419 18.44 29.50 32.02
C ASN A 419 19.29 28.23 32.24
N LEU A 420 20.00 27.72 31.24
CA LEU A 420 20.81 26.50 31.40
C LEU A 420 21.98 26.68 32.36
N ALA A 421 22.44 27.91 32.56
CA ALA A 421 23.57 28.20 33.48
C ALA A 421 23.26 27.80 34.92
N GLY A 422 22.02 27.88 35.36
CA GLY A 422 21.57 27.47 36.69
C GLY A 422 21.65 25.96 36.96
N TYR A 423 21.83 25.16 35.93
CA TYR A 423 21.89 23.69 35.99
C TYR A 423 23.27 23.14 35.63
N ALA A 424 24.30 23.93 35.73
CA ALA A 424 25.66 23.53 35.41
C ALA A 424 26.12 22.32 36.23
N GLY A 425 26.65 21.32 35.57
CA GLY A 425 27.05 20.03 36.17
C GLY A 425 25.96 18.96 36.20
N GLU A 426 24.71 19.31 35.94
CA GLU A 426 23.62 18.34 35.88
C GLU A 426 23.62 17.55 34.57
N SER A 427 23.17 16.29 34.66
CA SER A 427 22.90 15.45 33.49
C SER A 427 21.44 15.61 33.06
N VAL A 428 21.25 16.02 31.82
CA VAL A 428 19.94 16.33 31.23
C VAL A 428 19.64 15.42 30.05
N ALA A 429 18.37 15.20 29.77
CA ALA A 429 17.91 14.53 28.59
C ALA A 429 17.75 15.54 27.44
N LEU A 430 18.34 15.27 26.30
CA LEU A 430 18.15 16.04 25.07
C LEU A 430 17.21 15.29 24.15
N ARG A 431 16.17 15.97 23.67
CA ARG A 431 15.33 15.49 22.59
C ARG A 431 15.64 16.27 21.32
N TYR A 432 15.81 15.56 20.21
CA TYR A 432 16.24 16.15 18.95
C TYR A 432 15.65 15.43 17.75
N ASP A 433 15.42 16.16 16.67
CA ASP A 433 15.11 15.60 15.35
C ASP A 433 16.43 15.31 14.61
N PRO A 434 16.75 14.06 14.23
CA PRO A 434 17.99 13.77 13.50
C PRO A 434 18.12 14.48 12.16
N ARG A 435 17.02 14.98 11.61
CA ARG A 435 16.98 15.70 10.33
C ARG A 435 17.33 17.18 10.48
N ASP A 436 17.17 17.70 11.68
CA ASP A 436 17.53 19.06 12.02
C ASP A 436 17.95 19.13 13.49
N ILE A 437 19.24 19.14 13.73
CA ILE A 437 19.83 19.21 15.05
C ILE A 437 20.26 20.64 15.44
N THR A 438 19.89 21.67 14.68
CA THR A 438 20.20 23.05 15.04
C THR A 438 19.47 23.49 16.30
N THR A 439 18.36 22.87 16.61
CA THR A 439 17.58 23.06 17.83
C THR A 439 17.39 21.73 18.57
N VAL A 440 17.63 21.75 19.88
CA VAL A 440 17.36 20.61 20.77
C VAL A 440 16.51 21.06 21.96
N LEU A 441 15.68 20.15 22.48
CA LEU A 441 14.89 20.39 23.68
C LEU A 441 15.59 19.74 24.87
N VAL A 442 15.74 20.50 25.96
CA VAL A 442 16.45 20.07 27.15
C VAL A 442 15.47 19.80 28.28
N TYR A 443 15.55 18.59 28.84
CA TYR A 443 14.71 18.14 29.95
C TYR A 443 15.54 17.68 31.12
N ARG A 444 15.10 18.02 32.34
CA ARG A 444 15.64 17.53 33.60
C ARG A 444 14.82 16.32 34.06
N THR A 445 15.47 15.33 34.61
CA THR A 445 14.80 14.20 35.24
C THR A 445 14.59 14.51 36.72
N GLU A 446 13.34 14.59 37.18
CA GLU A 446 12.94 14.73 38.57
C GLU A 446 12.15 13.51 39.02
N GLY A 447 12.82 12.54 39.65
CA GLY A 447 12.27 11.24 39.91
C GLY A 447 11.92 10.50 38.61
N ASP A 448 10.65 10.13 38.40
CA ASP A 448 10.15 9.46 37.18
C ASP A 448 9.60 10.45 36.12
N ARG A 449 9.70 11.74 36.35
CA ARG A 449 9.17 12.77 35.43
C ARG A 449 10.28 13.54 34.76
N GLU A 450 10.07 13.87 33.50
CA GLU A 450 10.92 14.79 32.75
C GLU A 450 10.28 16.19 32.73
N VAL A 451 11.02 17.16 33.23
CA VAL A 451 10.61 18.58 33.29
C VAL A 451 11.35 19.33 32.18
N PHE A 452 10.60 20.02 31.33
CA PHE A 452 11.20 20.87 30.30
C PHE A 452 11.97 22.05 30.92
N LEU A 453 13.24 22.19 30.56
CA LEU A 453 14.10 23.29 31.02
C LEU A 453 14.19 24.40 30.00
N ALA A 454 14.62 24.08 28.78
CA ALA A 454 14.89 25.08 27.75
C ALA A 454 14.88 24.49 26.34
N ARG A 455 14.69 25.36 25.38
CA ARG A 455 15.08 25.13 24.00
C ARG A 455 16.50 25.63 23.83
N ALA A 456 17.42 24.80 23.39
CA ALA A 456 18.80 25.17 23.15
C ALA A 456 19.11 25.15 21.65
N HIS A 457 19.78 26.18 21.16
CA HIS A 457 20.16 26.35 19.76
C HIS A 457 21.67 26.14 19.59
N ALA A 458 22.03 25.49 18.47
CA ALA A 458 23.43 25.41 18.07
C ALA A 458 23.93 26.81 17.74
N GLN A 459 24.89 27.30 18.52
CA GLN A 459 25.43 28.65 18.40
C GLN A 459 25.96 28.90 16.97
N ASP A 460 25.64 30.04 16.38
CA ASP A 460 25.99 30.46 15.01
C ASP A 460 25.28 29.65 13.90
N LEU A 461 24.31 28.74 14.23
CA LEU A 461 23.59 27.90 13.30
C LEU A 461 22.06 28.03 13.44
N GLU A 462 21.59 29.08 14.11
CA GLU A 462 20.19 29.27 14.47
C GLU A 462 19.26 29.40 13.24
N THR A 463 19.78 29.91 12.14
CA THR A 463 19.05 30.15 10.88
C THR A 463 19.22 29.02 9.85
N GLU A 464 20.08 28.05 10.16
CA GLU A 464 20.41 26.96 9.24
C GLU A 464 19.60 25.70 9.56
N GLN A 465 19.53 24.75 8.62
CA GLN A 465 19.06 23.42 8.86
C GLN A 465 20.19 22.43 8.68
N LEU A 466 20.45 21.61 9.69
CA LEU A 466 21.58 20.69 9.71
C LEU A 466 21.15 19.33 10.25
N SER A 467 21.21 18.30 9.43
CA SER A 467 20.99 16.93 9.87
C SER A 467 22.21 16.36 10.61
N ILE A 468 21.97 15.33 11.41
CA ILE A 468 23.04 14.64 12.16
C ILE A 468 24.13 14.07 11.23
N ASP A 469 23.74 13.54 10.08
CA ASP A 469 24.67 12.98 9.10
C ASP A 469 25.52 14.07 8.44
N GLU A 470 24.92 15.22 8.15
CA GLU A 470 25.62 16.38 7.62
C GLU A 470 26.61 16.96 8.63
N ALA A 471 26.20 17.07 9.90
CA ALA A 471 27.08 17.50 10.97
C ALA A 471 28.29 16.58 11.14
N LYS A 472 28.07 15.25 11.10
CA LYS A 472 29.15 14.27 11.16
C LYS A 472 30.07 14.32 9.94
N ALA A 473 29.51 14.48 8.74
CA ALA A 473 30.27 14.58 7.50
C ALA A 473 31.12 15.87 7.49
N SER A 474 30.54 17.02 7.86
CA SER A 474 31.24 18.29 7.94
C SER A 474 32.33 18.26 9.02
N SER A 475 32.04 17.67 10.20
CA SER A 475 33.03 17.48 11.25
C SER A 475 34.23 16.62 10.82
N ARG A 476 33.96 15.59 10.01
CA ARG A 476 35.02 14.73 9.45
C ARG A 476 35.92 15.50 8.49
N LYS A 477 35.34 16.23 7.54
CA LYS A 477 36.08 17.06 6.58
C LYS A 477 36.94 18.13 7.28
N VAL A 478 36.38 18.81 8.29
CA VAL A 478 37.12 19.82 9.07
C VAL A 478 38.33 19.19 9.76
N ARG A 479 38.22 17.97 10.30
CA ARG A 479 39.34 17.24 10.91
C ARG A 479 40.36 16.79 9.86
N GLU A 480 39.93 16.29 8.73
CA GLU A 480 40.80 15.87 7.60
C GLU A 480 41.60 17.07 7.07
N ALA A 481 41.02 18.27 7.10
CA ALA A 481 41.71 19.52 6.77
C ALA A 481 42.63 20.07 7.90
N GLY A 482 42.81 19.32 8.99
CA GLY A 482 43.66 19.72 10.13
C GLY A 482 43.12 20.89 10.95
N LYS A 483 41.83 21.25 10.80
CA LYS A 483 41.22 22.38 11.50
C LYS A 483 40.47 21.90 12.76
N ALA A 484 40.38 22.80 13.76
CA ALA A 484 39.57 22.54 14.95
C ALA A 484 38.07 22.54 14.59
N VAL A 485 37.35 21.53 15.10
CA VAL A 485 35.88 21.42 14.88
C VAL A 485 35.19 22.39 15.83
N SER A 486 34.44 23.31 15.28
CA SER A 486 33.61 24.31 15.99
C SER A 486 32.35 24.59 15.19
N ASN A 487 31.34 25.20 15.81
CA ASN A 487 30.11 25.57 15.09
C ASN A 487 30.43 26.44 13.85
N ARG A 488 31.37 27.40 13.98
CA ARG A 488 31.78 28.25 12.85
C ARG A 488 32.45 27.47 11.71
N SER A 489 33.32 26.49 12.03
CA SER A 489 33.96 25.69 11.00
C SER A 489 32.97 24.75 10.30
N ILE A 490 31.96 24.26 11.01
CA ILE A 490 30.86 23.47 10.43
C ILE A 490 29.98 24.38 9.59
N LEU A 491 29.62 25.58 10.04
CA LEU A 491 28.84 26.54 9.27
C LEU A 491 29.55 26.94 7.96
N ALA A 492 30.87 27.21 8.02
CA ALA A 492 31.65 27.50 6.81
C ALA A 492 31.58 26.34 5.79
N GLU A 493 31.73 25.10 6.26
CA GLU A 493 31.65 23.92 5.40
C GLU A 493 30.23 23.74 4.81
N VAL A 494 29.17 24.00 5.57
CA VAL A 494 27.79 23.96 5.12
C VAL A 494 27.54 25.00 4.02
N ARG A 495 27.99 26.26 4.24
CA ARG A 495 27.83 27.35 3.25
C ARG A 495 28.69 27.19 2.01
N ASP A 496 29.93 26.73 2.14
CA ASP A 496 30.79 26.39 0.99
C ASP A 496 30.14 25.29 0.14
N ARG A 497 29.51 24.32 0.80
CA ARG A 497 28.81 23.26 0.14
C ARG A 497 27.56 23.78 -0.60
N GLU A 498 26.78 24.67 -0.04
CA GLU A 498 25.62 25.26 -0.72
C GLU A 498 26.02 26.07 -1.95
N THR A 499 27.09 26.82 -1.90
CA THR A 499 27.63 27.57 -3.06
C THR A 499 28.18 26.68 -4.15
N PHE A 500 28.76 25.52 -3.81
CA PHE A 500 29.26 24.52 -4.77
C PHE A 500 28.12 23.67 -5.37
N LEU A 501 27.04 23.46 -4.63
CA LEU A 501 25.92 22.58 -4.98
C LEU A 501 24.86 23.23 -5.88
N THR A 502 24.87 24.56 -6.01
CA THR A 502 24.07 25.25 -7.05
C THR A 502 24.42 24.79 -8.46
N GLN A 503 25.55 24.12 -8.66
CA GLN A 503 25.99 23.66 -9.97
C GLN A 503 25.87 22.13 -10.23
N LYS A 504 25.81 21.26 -9.23
CA LYS A 504 25.69 19.79 -9.41
C LYS A 504 24.99 19.10 -8.24
N LYS A 505 23.67 19.12 -8.21
CA LYS A 505 22.91 18.31 -7.22
C LYS A 505 23.17 16.82 -7.43
N THR A 506 23.66 16.14 -6.39
CA THR A 506 23.81 14.68 -6.40
C THR A 506 22.45 14.01 -6.34
N LYS A 507 22.34 12.72 -6.73
CA LYS A 507 21.09 11.93 -6.63
C LYS A 507 20.47 12.00 -5.23
N LYS A 508 21.28 11.92 -4.17
CA LYS A 508 20.83 11.97 -2.77
C LYS A 508 20.23 13.35 -2.40
N GLU A 509 20.80 14.42 -2.92
CA GLU A 509 20.28 15.77 -2.69
C GLU A 509 18.99 16.04 -3.45
N ARG A 510 18.86 15.52 -4.66
CA ARG A 510 17.61 15.55 -5.43
C ARG A 510 16.51 14.80 -4.69
N GLN A 511 16.80 13.60 -4.14
CA GLN A 511 15.89 12.84 -3.30
C GLN A 511 15.46 13.62 -2.05
N LYS A 512 16.40 14.32 -1.38
CA LYS A 512 16.13 15.11 -0.19
C LYS A 512 15.27 16.34 -0.50
N ALA A 513 15.52 17.02 -1.63
CA ALA A 513 14.71 18.15 -2.09
C ALA A 513 13.25 17.73 -2.36
N GLU A 514 13.06 16.63 -3.06
CA GLU A 514 11.74 16.08 -3.38
C GLU A 514 10.97 15.66 -2.12
N GLN A 515 11.67 15.06 -1.16
CA GLN A 515 11.12 14.70 0.15
C GLN A 515 10.74 15.94 0.99
N GLY A 516 11.53 17.00 0.88
CA GLY A 516 11.26 18.28 1.55
C GLY A 516 9.97 18.93 1.06
N GLU A 517 9.63 18.79 -0.22
CA GLU A 517 8.39 19.34 -0.78
C GLU A 517 7.13 18.64 -0.28
N ILE A 518 7.18 17.31 -0.17
CA ILE A 518 6.09 16.56 0.45
C ILE A 518 5.86 17.04 1.88
N ARG A 519 6.94 17.30 2.60
CA ARG A 519 6.88 17.75 4.00
C ARG A 519 6.24 19.13 4.12
N LYS A 520 6.58 20.06 3.23
CA LYS A 520 5.95 21.40 3.17
C LYS A 520 4.47 21.32 2.81
N ALA A 521 4.10 20.42 1.90
CA ALA A 521 2.70 20.22 1.50
C ALA A 521 1.83 19.62 2.62
N LYS A 522 2.43 18.93 3.58
CA LYS A 522 1.74 18.30 4.73
C LYS A 522 1.67 19.20 5.99
N GLN A 523 2.41 20.30 6.02
CA GLN A 523 2.24 21.25 7.11
C GLN A 523 0.88 21.91 6.96
N PRO A 524 0.01 21.91 8.00
CA PRO A 524 -1.17 22.75 7.98
C PRO A 524 -0.69 24.18 7.74
N VAL A 525 -1.34 24.85 6.81
CA VAL A 525 -1.14 26.29 6.63
C VAL A 525 -1.39 26.88 8.01
N SER A 526 -0.35 27.41 8.66
CA SER A 526 -0.52 28.26 9.82
C SER A 526 -1.35 29.42 9.30
N ILE A 527 -2.63 29.43 9.61
CA ILE A 527 -3.42 30.65 9.54
C ILE A 527 -2.77 31.49 10.63
N GLU A 528 -1.77 32.30 10.28
CA GLU A 528 -1.44 33.44 11.09
C GLU A 528 -2.77 34.19 11.20
N PRO A 529 -3.27 34.48 12.41
CA PRO A 529 -4.42 35.36 12.52
C PRO A 529 -4.02 36.62 11.75
N GLU A 530 -4.80 36.95 10.71
CA GLU A 530 -4.67 38.26 10.07
C GLU A 530 -4.55 39.27 11.20
N PRO A 531 -3.55 40.18 11.16
CA PRO A 531 -3.50 41.24 12.14
C PRO A 531 -4.85 41.90 12.08
N GLU A 532 -5.59 41.86 13.18
CA GLU A 532 -6.82 42.64 13.32
C GLU A 532 -6.45 44.04 12.88
N GLU A 533 -6.97 44.48 11.74
CA GLU A 533 -6.94 45.89 11.38
C GLU A 533 -7.57 46.62 12.56
N VAL A 534 -6.72 47.29 13.30
CA VAL A 534 -7.16 48.26 14.31
C VAL A 534 -7.85 49.35 13.52
N VAL A 535 -9.11 49.15 13.25
CA VAL A 535 -9.99 50.20 12.77
C VAL A 535 -10.11 51.17 13.92
N SER A 536 -9.33 52.24 13.86
CA SER A 536 -9.49 53.38 14.73
C SER A 536 -10.82 54.03 14.45
N HIS A 537 -11.86 53.59 15.12
CA HIS A 537 -13.09 54.31 15.27
C HIS A 537 -12.93 55.26 16.45
N ASN A 538 -12.43 56.48 16.17
CA ASN A 538 -12.82 57.63 16.92
C ASN A 538 -14.30 57.90 16.66
N ASN A 539 -15.14 57.40 17.53
CA ASN A 539 -16.44 58.00 17.82
C ASN A 539 -16.79 57.59 19.25
N GLU A 540 -16.62 58.57 20.12
CA GLU A 540 -17.20 58.57 21.47
C GLU A 540 -18.71 58.43 21.34
N ALA A 541 -19.25 57.23 21.51
CA ALA A 541 -20.62 56.98 21.93
C ALA A 541 -20.51 56.20 23.22
N GLU A 542 -20.96 56.79 24.31
CA GLU A 542 -21.12 56.12 25.61
C GLU A 542 -21.88 54.78 25.42
N PRO A 543 -21.40 53.70 26.03
CA PRO A 543 -22.15 52.45 25.96
C PRO A 543 -23.43 52.60 26.78
N GLU A 544 -24.56 52.50 26.11
CA GLU A 544 -25.84 52.27 26.79
C GLU A 544 -25.70 50.99 27.64
N MET A 545 -25.86 51.17 28.95
CA MET A 545 -25.92 50.05 29.89
C MET A 545 -27.13 49.16 29.50
N PRO A 546 -26.96 47.82 29.46
CA PRO A 546 -28.09 46.95 29.24
C PRO A 546 -29.12 47.14 30.33
N GLN A 547 -30.38 47.38 29.98
CA GLN A 547 -31.50 47.43 30.93
C GLN A 547 -31.55 46.10 31.70
N VAL A 548 -31.27 46.20 32.99
CA VAL A 548 -31.49 45.10 33.92
C VAL A 548 -33.01 45.05 34.16
N TRP A 549 -33.68 44.05 33.64
CA TRP A 549 -35.11 43.81 33.90
C TRP A 549 -35.29 43.37 35.34
N ASP A 550 -36.13 44.10 36.07
CA ASP A 550 -36.47 43.73 37.44
C ASP A 550 -37.45 42.53 37.39
N TYR A 551 -37.12 41.49 38.15
CA TYR A 551 -37.88 40.26 38.17
C TYR A 551 -39.32 40.48 38.68
N GLU A 552 -39.57 41.48 39.52
CA GLU A 552 -40.90 41.86 40.03
C GLU A 552 -41.76 42.50 38.92
N GLU A 553 -41.19 43.35 38.03
CA GLU A 553 -41.90 43.92 36.88
C GLU A 553 -42.31 42.85 35.85
N MET A 554 -41.50 41.82 35.65
CA MET A 554 -41.83 40.71 34.74
C MET A 554 -43.01 39.83 35.29
N CYS A 555 -43.18 39.72 36.60
CA CYS A 555 -44.27 38.96 37.17
C CYS A 555 -45.61 39.69 37.06
N GLU A 556 -45.63 41.02 37.02
CA GLU A 556 -46.91 41.79 36.86
C GLU A 556 -47.39 41.78 35.39
N ASP A 557 -46.51 41.78 34.41
CA ASP A 557 -46.88 41.78 32.98
C ASP A 557 -47.32 40.42 32.42
N TYR A 558 -46.96 39.31 33.04
CA TYR A 558 -47.33 37.96 32.58
C TYR A 558 -48.23 37.14 33.47
N GLY A 559 -48.68 37.72 34.56
CA GLY A 559 -49.81 37.16 35.36
C GLY A 559 -49.55 35.81 36.02
N TRP A 560 -48.38 35.65 36.63
CA TRP A 560 -47.98 34.49 37.43
C TRP A 560 -47.86 34.88 38.91
#